data_b5f36e371175cdb5485185c26ca8fc01
#
_entry.id   b5f36e371175cdb5485185c26ca8fc01
#
_cell.length_a   1.000
_cell.length_b   1.000
_cell.length_c   1.000
_cell.angle_alpha   90.00
_cell.angle_beta   90.00
_cell.angle_gamma   90.00
#
_symmetry.space_group_name_H-M   'P 1'
#
loop_
_entity.id
_entity.type
_entity.pdbx_description
1 polymer ?
#
loop_
_entity_poly.entity_id
_entity_poly.type
_entity_poly.pdbx_seq_one_letter_code
_entity_poly.pdbx_strand_id
1 'polypeptide(L)'
;DSAVSVILASHIYGGEAALTGEANPESKFVFEFCGMDAPKVKADFSSHHIGLVDFNQSTQLAKSVDPTSIVAIIDHHAMGSSPISMPQIVTMDIRAWGSAATILTANAEKLNVKLPKNIACAGLGAILSDTVVFQSSTTTEYDKQYAQKLADIAGIKDIKGFGEQMLLAKSDLSHFSAETILTMDYKNFEFAGKKVGIGVAETLNAQQLIDRKQDFNEAIQAYKKAQNLDYLFFSITDTKHKRANMLWADDADKKVLSKAFDVKIDNDMLVLDGVTSRKRQIGPAIQQAIESL
;
A
#
# COMPACT_ATOMS: atom_id res chain seq x y z
N ASP A 1 5.71 -7.68 1.00
CA ASP A 1 6.90 -8.56 0.97
C ASP A 1 7.43 -8.82 2.39
N SER A 2 7.83 -7.78 3.17
CA SER A 2 8.53 -7.90 4.46
C SER A 2 7.89 -8.89 5.43
N ALA A 3 6.55 -8.79 5.66
CA ALA A 3 5.84 -9.63 6.63
C ALA A 3 5.87 -11.14 6.28
N VAL A 4 5.99 -11.48 5.01
CA VAL A 4 6.12 -12.87 4.54
C VAL A 4 7.58 -13.29 4.50
N SER A 5 8.48 -12.40 4.09
CA SER A 5 9.91 -12.71 3.98
C SER A 5 10.54 -13.11 5.30
N VAL A 6 10.07 -12.57 6.44
CA VAL A 6 10.53 -13.06 7.76
C VAL A 6 10.14 -14.52 8.03
N ILE A 7 8.99 -14.98 7.52
CA ILE A 7 8.57 -16.39 7.65
C ILE A 7 9.43 -17.30 6.79
N LEU A 8 9.67 -16.90 5.52
CA LEU A 8 10.57 -17.64 4.62
C LEU A 8 11.98 -17.74 5.21
N ALA A 9 12.53 -16.61 5.69
CA ALA A 9 13.86 -16.59 6.31
C ALA A 9 13.92 -17.50 7.56
N SER A 10 12.92 -17.42 8.45
CA SER A 10 12.81 -18.27 9.63
C SER A 10 12.76 -19.76 9.27
N HIS A 11 12.01 -20.13 8.23
CA HIS A 11 11.92 -21.51 7.77
C HIS A 11 13.23 -22.01 7.15
N ILE A 12 13.95 -21.16 6.43
CA ILE A 12 15.17 -21.53 5.69
C ILE A 12 16.39 -21.60 6.63
N TYR A 13 16.54 -20.63 7.51
CA TYR A 13 17.74 -20.45 8.33
C TYR A 13 17.54 -20.75 9.81
N GLY A 14 16.29 -20.99 10.24
CA GLY A 14 15.93 -21.09 11.64
C GLY A 14 15.66 -19.74 12.29
N GLY A 15 15.32 -19.76 13.57
CA GLY A 15 14.96 -18.58 14.33
C GLY A 15 13.46 -18.30 14.33
N GLU A 16 13.07 -17.22 14.99
CA GLU A 16 11.68 -16.79 15.13
C GLU A 16 11.36 -15.66 14.16
N ALA A 17 10.28 -15.81 13.38
CA ALA A 17 9.75 -14.73 12.56
C ALA A 17 9.04 -13.69 13.46
N ALA A 18 9.39 -12.42 13.34
CA ALA A 18 8.78 -11.34 14.10
C ALA A 18 8.59 -10.07 13.27
N LEU A 19 7.57 -9.30 13.59
CA LEU A 19 7.27 -8.00 13.01
C LEU A 19 7.44 -6.89 14.06
N THR A 20 7.71 -5.68 13.62
CA THR A 20 7.77 -4.47 14.46
C THR A 20 6.42 -3.76 14.59
N GLY A 21 5.42 -4.18 13.83
CA GLY A 21 4.06 -3.65 13.81
C GLY A 21 3.06 -4.63 13.20
N GLU A 22 1.79 -4.27 13.26
CA GLU A 22 0.71 -5.08 12.69
C GLU A 22 0.88 -5.26 11.16
N ALA A 23 0.53 -6.45 10.69
CA ALA A 23 0.47 -6.73 9.27
C ALA A 23 -0.60 -5.84 8.59
N ASN A 24 -0.26 -5.27 7.43
CA ASN A 24 -1.17 -4.47 6.64
C ASN A 24 -2.30 -5.33 6.01
N PRO A 25 -3.37 -4.73 5.46
CA PRO A 25 -4.49 -5.48 4.89
C PRO A 25 -4.08 -6.49 3.80
N GLU A 26 -3.13 -6.12 2.94
CA GLU A 26 -2.58 -7.00 1.91
C GLU A 26 -1.92 -8.25 2.52
N SER A 27 -1.08 -8.06 3.53
CA SER A 27 -0.41 -9.16 4.23
C SER A 27 -1.40 -10.03 5.00
N LYS A 28 -2.41 -9.41 5.64
CA LYS A 28 -3.49 -10.15 6.34
C LYS A 28 -4.26 -11.05 5.37
N PHE A 29 -4.62 -10.52 4.20
CA PHE A 29 -5.25 -11.30 3.13
C PHE A 29 -4.39 -12.51 2.72
N VAL A 30 -3.08 -12.30 2.50
CA VAL A 30 -2.17 -13.38 2.12
C VAL A 30 -2.10 -14.45 3.20
N PHE A 31 -1.98 -14.07 4.48
CA PHE A 31 -1.95 -15.04 5.59
C PHE A 31 -3.24 -15.84 5.66
N GLU A 32 -4.40 -15.19 5.60
CA GLU A 32 -5.71 -15.85 5.62
C GLU A 32 -5.89 -16.79 4.43
N PHE A 33 -5.62 -16.32 3.21
CA PHE A 33 -5.73 -17.13 1.99
C PHE A 33 -4.83 -18.37 2.03
N CYS A 34 -3.62 -18.22 2.56
CA CYS A 34 -2.64 -19.31 2.67
C CYS A 34 -2.83 -20.19 3.92
N GLY A 35 -3.83 -19.92 4.76
CA GLY A 35 -4.09 -20.67 5.99
C GLY A 35 -2.94 -20.58 7.00
N MET A 36 -2.43 -19.37 7.23
CA MET A 36 -1.31 -19.10 8.13
C MET A 36 -1.65 -17.98 9.11
N ASP A 37 -1.04 -18.05 10.30
CA ASP A 37 -1.03 -16.93 11.23
C ASP A 37 0.08 -15.91 10.84
N ALA A 38 -0.21 -14.64 11.09
CA ALA A 38 0.82 -13.61 10.97
C ALA A 38 1.93 -13.80 12.02
N PRO A 39 3.19 -13.43 11.72
CA PRO A 39 4.24 -13.41 12.72
C PRO A 39 3.89 -12.52 13.91
N LYS A 40 4.42 -12.85 15.08
CA LYS A 40 4.18 -12.07 16.29
C LYS A 40 4.78 -10.67 16.16
N VAL A 41 4.02 -9.69 16.63
CA VAL A 41 4.55 -8.33 16.81
C VAL A 41 5.39 -8.29 18.09
N LYS A 42 6.64 -7.86 17.94
CA LYS A 42 7.56 -7.64 19.06
C LYS A 42 7.96 -6.16 19.16
N ALA A 43 7.99 -5.64 20.37
CA ALA A 43 8.43 -4.27 20.64
C ALA A 43 9.92 -4.21 21.01
N ASP A 44 10.47 -5.31 21.54
CA ASP A 44 11.84 -5.37 22.04
C ASP A 44 12.64 -6.49 21.37
N PHE A 45 13.79 -6.13 20.82
CA PHE A 45 14.75 -6.99 20.15
C PHE A 45 16.13 -6.98 20.80
N SER A 46 16.31 -6.32 21.96
CA SER A 46 17.60 -5.99 22.56
C SER A 46 18.49 -7.18 22.93
N SER A 47 17.92 -8.37 23.13
CA SER A 47 18.67 -9.57 23.55
C SER A 47 18.76 -10.66 22.47
N HIS A 48 18.55 -10.31 21.20
CA HIS A 48 18.47 -11.27 20.10
C HIS A 48 19.56 -11.02 19.06
N HIS A 49 20.03 -12.10 18.40
CA HIS A 49 20.70 -11.97 17.11
C HIS A 49 19.67 -11.77 16.01
N ILE A 50 19.86 -10.76 15.18
CA ILE A 50 18.85 -10.26 14.25
C ILE A 50 19.26 -10.53 12.80
N GLY A 51 18.41 -11.25 12.06
CA GLY A 51 18.42 -11.27 10.60
C GLY A 51 17.40 -10.27 10.08
N LEU A 52 17.84 -9.34 9.23
CA LEU A 52 16.95 -8.37 8.58
C LEU A 52 16.55 -8.87 7.20
N VAL A 53 15.30 -8.63 6.83
CA VAL A 53 14.79 -8.95 5.49
C VAL A 53 14.01 -7.77 4.92
N ASP A 54 14.21 -7.51 3.62
CA ASP A 54 13.44 -6.55 2.84
C ASP A 54 13.70 -5.08 3.20
N PHE A 55 14.80 -4.77 3.87
CA PHE A 55 15.30 -3.41 4.06
C PHE A 55 16.76 -3.38 4.51
N ASN A 56 17.44 -2.23 4.27
CA ASN A 56 18.83 -2.00 4.63
C ASN A 56 19.10 -0.59 5.17
N GLN A 57 18.05 0.21 5.43
CA GLN A 57 18.17 1.60 5.86
C GLN A 57 17.99 1.73 7.37
N SER A 58 18.85 2.53 8.02
CA SER A 58 18.80 2.79 9.46
C SER A 58 17.50 3.46 9.92
N THR A 59 16.86 4.23 9.03
CA THR A 59 15.57 4.88 9.31
C THR A 59 14.40 3.91 9.47
N GLN A 60 14.54 2.67 8.99
CA GLN A 60 13.54 1.61 9.10
C GLN A 60 13.82 0.65 10.26
N LEU A 61 15.02 0.74 10.85
CA LEU A 61 15.44 -0.12 11.95
C LEU A 61 14.66 0.21 13.24
N ALA A 62 14.12 -0.82 13.90
CA ALA A 62 13.46 -0.63 15.18
C ALA A 62 14.45 -0.11 16.22
N LYS A 63 14.03 0.85 17.05
CA LYS A 63 14.89 1.53 18.04
C LYS A 63 15.52 0.58 19.08
N SER A 64 14.90 -0.58 19.31
CA SER A 64 15.38 -1.61 20.24
C SER A 64 16.42 -2.55 19.63
N VAL A 65 16.69 -2.46 18.32
CA VAL A 65 17.72 -3.27 17.67
C VAL A 65 19.07 -2.57 17.79
N ASP A 66 20.01 -3.21 18.47
CA ASP A 66 21.41 -2.81 18.44
C ASP A 66 22.03 -3.27 17.10
N PRO A 67 22.60 -2.37 16.28
CA PRO A 67 23.27 -2.75 15.05
C PRO A 67 24.35 -3.83 15.21
N THR A 68 24.96 -3.94 16.38
CA THR A 68 25.95 -5.00 16.69
C THR A 68 25.34 -6.40 16.82
N SER A 69 24.02 -6.49 17.01
CA SER A 69 23.29 -7.77 17.08
C SER A 69 22.88 -8.32 15.71
N ILE A 70 23.02 -7.51 14.64
CA ILE A 70 22.63 -7.90 13.28
C ILE A 70 23.65 -8.91 12.74
N VAL A 71 23.19 -10.07 12.30
CA VAL A 71 24.01 -11.15 11.76
C VAL A 71 23.82 -11.36 10.25
N ALA A 72 22.69 -10.95 9.71
CA ALA A 72 22.40 -11.08 8.28
C ALA A 72 21.44 -9.99 7.77
N ILE A 73 21.58 -9.65 6.49
CA ILE A 73 20.62 -8.82 5.73
C ILE A 73 20.35 -9.51 4.39
N ILE A 74 19.06 -9.72 4.10
CA ILE A 74 18.61 -10.23 2.79
C ILE A 74 17.63 -9.20 2.23
N ASP A 75 17.98 -8.58 1.08
CA ASP A 75 17.27 -7.42 0.58
C ASP A 75 17.35 -7.29 -0.93
N HIS A 76 16.47 -6.52 -1.53
CA HIS A 76 16.44 -6.19 -2.95
C HIS A 76 16.47 -4.68 -3.22
N HIS A 77 16.47 -3.86 -2.18
CA HIS A 77 16.51 -2.41 -2.28
C HIS A 77 17.93 -1.89 -2.51
N ALA A 78 18.03 -0.74 -3.18
CA ALA A 78 19.28 -0.02 -3.30
C ALA A 78 19.75 0.45 -1.91
N MET A 79 21.05 0.46 -1.68
CA MET A 79 21.65 1.07 -0.51
C MET A 79 21.55 2.58 -0.65
N GLY A 80 20.56 3.19 0.03
CA GLY A 80 20.28 4.63 -0.06
C GLY A 80 21.24 5.50 0.76
N SER A 81 20.80 6.69 1.14
CA SER A 81 21.61 7.69 1.85
C SER A 81 21.86 7.38 3.33
N SER A 82 21.15 6.43 3.92
CA SER A 82 21.22 6.10 5.35
C SER A 82 21.34 4.59 5.58
N PRO A 83 22.37 3.91 5.07
CA PRO A 83 22.55 2.48 5.27
C PRO A 83 22.75 2.16 6.75
N ILE A 84 22.36 0.95 7.16
CA ILE A 84 22.64 0.48 8.53
C ILE A 84 24.15 0.30 8.66
N SER A 85 24.75 1.01 9.64
CA SER A 85 26.17 0.86 9.97
C SER A 85 26.35 -0.27 10.97
N MET A 86 27.14 -1.28 10.58
CA MET A 86 27.41 -2.49 11.39
C MET A 86 28.91 -2.62 11.59
N PRO A 87 29.42 -2.59 12.83
CA PRO A 87 30.85 -2.67 13.09
C PRO A 87 31.42 -4.09 12.97
N GLN A 88 30.58 -5.12 12.89
CA GLN A 88 30.94 -6.54 12.80
C GLN A 88 30.78 -7.08 11.37
N ILE A 89 31.32 -8.26 11.13
CA ILE A 89 31.12 -9.00 9.87
C ILE A 89 29.72 -9.59 9.88
N VAL A 90 28.96 -9.32 8.81
CA VAL A 90 27.59 -9.82 8.61
C VAL A 90 27.46 -10.51 7.26
N THR A 91 26.49 -11.41 7.13
CA THR A 91 26.10 -11.96 5.83
C THR A 91 25.17 -10.99 5.15
N MET A 92 25.49 -10.58 3.91
CA MET A 92 24.62 -9.74 3.09
C MET A 92 24.31 -10.44 1.77
N ASP A 93 23.03 -10.61 1.46
CA ASP A 93 22.55 -11.12 0.17
C ASP A 93 21.59 -10.08 -0.42
N ILE A 94 22.15 -9.17 -1.21
CA ILE A 94 21.40 -8.07 -1.85
C ILE A 94 21.45 -8.28 -3.35
N ARG A 95 20.28 -8.43 -3.98
CA ARG A 95 20.15 -8.68 -5.42
C ARG A 95 19.18 -7.69 -6.06
N ALA A 96 19.50 -7.26 -7.28
CA ALA A 96 18.63 -6.41 -8.09
C ALA A 96 17.46 -7.22 -8.68
N TRP A 97 16.65 -7.82 -7.81
CA TRP A 97 15.45 -8.59 -8.12
C TRP A 97 14.21 -7.86 -7.62
N GLY A 98 13.02 -8.27 -8.04
CA GLY A 98 11.79 -7.56 -7.75
C GLY A 98 11.26 -7.76 -6.33
N SER A 99 11.78 -8.74 -5.55
CA SER A 99 11.28 -9.06 -4.21
C SER A 99 12.33 -9.79 -3.38
N ALA A 100 12.38 -9.54 -2.07
CA ALA A 100 13.19 -10.29 -1.12
C ALA A 100 12.75 -11.76 -1.03
N ALA A 101 11.43 -12.03 -1.17
CA ALA A 101 10.90 -13.39 -1.21
C ALA A 101 11.44 -14.21 -2.41
N THR A 102 11.73 -13.56 -3.54
CA THR A 102 12.39 -14.21 -4.69
C THR A 102 13.81 -14.68 -4.31
N ILE A 103 14.57 -13.84 -3.61
CA ILE A 103 15.93 -14.18 -3.14
C ILE A 103 15.88 -15.34 -2.14
N LEU A 104 14.97 -15.27 -1.18
CA LEU A 104 14.79 -16.31 -0.17
C LEU A 104 14.37 -17.65 -0.80
N THR A 105 13.47 -17.63 -1.79
CA THR A 105 13.06 -18.84 -2.51
C THR A 105 14.23 -19.47 -3.26
N ALA A 106 15.08 -18.66 -3.91
CA ALA A 106 16.31 -19.13 -4.54
C ALA A 106 17.29 -19.74 -3.52
N ASN A 107 17.39 -19.15 -2.34
CA ASN A 107 18.24 -19.66 -1.28
C ASN A 107 17.70 -20.98 -0.69
N ALA A 108 16.37 -21.13 -0.55
CA ALA A 108 15.75 -22.41 -0.19
C ALA A 108 16.11 -23.52 -1.19
N GLU A 109 16.02 -23.23 -2.50
CA GLU A 109 16.40 -24.17 -3.55
C GLU A 109 17.90 -24.55 -3.45
N LYS A 110 18.79 -23.56 -3.34
CA LYS A 110 20.23 -23.78 -3.21
C LYS A 110 20.60 -24.62 -1.98
N LEU A 111 19.90 -24.44 -0.88
CA LEU A 111 20.10 -25.15 0.38
C LEU A 111 19.33 -26.47 0.46
N ASN A 112 18.58 -26.86 -0.58
CA ASN A 112 17.68 -28.01 -0.62
C ASN A 112 16.64 -28.01 0.53
N VAL A 113 16.19 -26.84 0.96
CA VAL A 113 15.11 -26.69 1.96
C VAL A 113 13.76 -26.76 1.27
N LYS A 114 12.93 -27.72 1.65
CA LYS A 114 11.57 -27.87 1.11
C LYS A 114 10.64 -26.84 1.74
N LEU A 115 9.90 -26.12 0.92
CA LEU A 115 8.88 -25.18 1.39
C LEU A 115 7.53 -25.89 1.53
N PRO A 116 6.87 -25.81 2.69
CA PRO A 116 5.46 -26.24 2.86
C PRO A 116 4.53 -25.45 1.95
N LYS A 117 3.36 -26.02 1.63
CA LYS A 117 2.39 -25.39 0.71
C LYS A 117 1.94 -24.01 1.15
N ASN A 118 1.69 -23.81 2.42
CA ASN A 118 1.26 -22.52 2.98
C ASN A 118 2.38 -21.47 2.91
N ILE A 119 3.63 -21.84 3.22
CA ILE A 119 4.80 -20.92 3.08
C ILE A 119 5.04 -20.59 1.62
N ALA A 120 4.94 -21.55 0.71
CA ALA A 120 5.06 -21.31 -0.73
C ALA A 120 3.94 -20.39 -1.25
N CYS A 121 2.70 -20.57 -0.79
CA CYS A 121 1.56 -19.68 -1.09
C CYS A 121 1.86 -18.24 -0.63
N ALA A 122 2.31 -18.06 0.60
CA ALA A 122 2.64 -16.75 1.13
C ALA A 122 3.82 -16.11 0.38
N GLY A 123 4.87 -16.87 0.09
CA GLY A 123 6.01 -16.43 -0.72
C GLY A 123 5.60 -15.95 -2.12
N LEU A 124 4.66 -16.66 -2.76
CA LEU A 124 4.06 -16.20 -4.01
C LEU A 124 3.37 -14.84 -3.84
N GLY A 125 2.56 -14.67 -2.78
CA GLY A 125 1.92 -13.39 -2.47
C GLY A 125 2.93 -12.26 -2.30
N ALA A 126 4.05 -12.51 -1.62
CA ALA A 126 5.11 -11.53 -1.43
C ALA A 126 5.74 -11.09 -2.76
N ILE A 127 6.07 -12.03 -3.65
CA ILE A 127 6.60 -11.70 -4.98
C ILE A 127 5.58 -10.88 -5.79
N LEU A 128 4.31 -11.27 -5.78
CA LEU A 128 3.27 -10.57 -6.52
C LEU A 128 2.99 -9.16 -5.98
N SER A 129 3.14 -8.95 -4.67
CA SER A 129 3.02 -7.64 -4.03
C SER A 129 4.05 -6.65 -4.58
N ASP A 130 5.33 -6.97 -4.48
CA ASP A 130 6.42 -6.06 -4.84
C ASP A 130 6.57 -5.88 -6.36
N THR A 131 6.24 -6.92 -7.12
CA THR A 131 6.24 -6.85 -8.58
C THR A 131 4.96 -6.26 -9.16
N VAL A 132 3.97 -5.91 -8.30
CA VAL A 132 2.63 -5.45 -8.72
C VAL A 132 2.04 -6.42 -9.77
N VAL A 133 2.02 -7.70 -9.42
CA VAL A 133 1.59 -8.79 -10.33
C VAL A 133 2.38 -8.73 -11.65
N PHE A 134 3.70 -8.60 -11.55
CA PHE A 134 4.68 -8.50 -12.65
C PHE A 134 4.57 -7.25 -13.53
N GLN A 135 3.87 -6.21 -13.08
CA GLN A 135 3.74 -4.94 -13.80
C GLN A 135 4.75 -3.88 -13.36
N SER A 136 5.47 -4.09 -12.24
CA SER A 136 6.53 -3.18 -11.79
C SER A 136 7.71 -3.19 -12.75
N SER A 137 8.33 -2.02 -12.93
CA SER A 137 9.58 -1.88 -13.68
C SER A 137 10.78 -2.59 -13.01
N THR A 138 10.65 -2.96 -11.74
CA THR A 138 11.64 -3.73 -10.99
C THR A 138 11.51 -5.24 -11.18
N THR A 139 10.44 -5.70 -11.83
CA THR A 139 10.19 -7.13 -12.08
C THR A 139 11.30 -7.73 -12.96
N THR A 140 11.83 -8.87 -12.53
CA THR A 140 12.84 -9.63 -13.27
C THR A 140 12.30 -10.99 -13.72
N GLU A 141 13.01 -11.67 -14.61
CA GLU A 141 12.66 -13.04 -15.00
C GLU A 141 12.82 -14.02 -13.83
N TYR A 142 13.70 -13.74 -12.86
CA TYR A 142 13.80 -14.53 -11.64
C TYR A 142 12.52 -14.48 -10.82
N ASP A 143 11.89 -13.32 -10.71
CA ASP A 143 10.62 -13.17 -9.98
C ASP A 143 9.53 -14.03 -10.61
N LYS A 144 9.40 -14.02 -11.94
CA LYS A 144 8.44 -14.85 -12.65
C LYS A 144 8.71 -16.33 -12.49
N GLN A 145 10.00 -16.74 -12.59
CA GLN A 145 10.43 -18.13 -12.44
C GLN A 145 10.12 -18.66 -11.04
N TYR A 146 10.51 -17.92 -10.00
CA TYR A 146 10.29 -18.36 -8.62
C TYR A 146 8.83 -18.24 -8.19
N ALA A 147 8.08 -17.27 -8.68
CA ALA A 147 6.63 -17.22 -8.49
C ALA A 147 5.92 -18.44 -9.08
N GLN A 148 6.31 -18.89 -10.28
CA GLN A 148 5.74 -20.12 -10.87
C GLN A 148 6.09 -21.35 -10.03
N LYS A 149 7.33 -21.50 -9.55
CA LYS A 149 7.74 -22.61 -8.67
C LYS A 149 6.92 -22.61 -7.36
N LEU A 150 6.72 -21.43 -6.76
CA LEU A 150 5.93 -21.31 -5.53
C LEU A 150 4.45 -21.63 -5.78
N ALA A 151 3.90 -21.20 -6.91
CA ALA A 151 2.53 -21.51 -7.31
C ALA A 151 2.33 -23.02 -7.48
N ASP A 152 3.29 -23.70 -8.12
CA ASP A 152 3.25 -25.16 -8.31
C ASP A 152 3.27 -25.91 -6.97
N ILE A 153 4.15 -25.49 -6.03
CA ILE A 153 4.21 -26.08 -4.67
C ILE A 153 2.90 -25.81 -3.91
N ALA A 154 2.39 -24.59 -3.98
CA ALA A 154 1.15 -24.19 -3.31
C ALA A 154 -0.11 -24.80 -3.93
N GLY A 155 -0.05 -25.20 -5.20
CA GLY A 155 -1.19 -25.68 -5.98
C GLY A 155 -2.08 -24.55 -6.51
N ILE A 156 -1.55 -23.34 -6.63
CA ILE A 156 -2.27 -22.15 -7.15
C ILE A 156 -2.13 -22.14 -8.68
N LYS A 157 -3.26 -22.33 -9.38
CA LYS A 157 -3.29 -22.35 -10.84
C LYS A 157 -3.47 -20.97 -11.48
N ASP A 158 -4.20 -20.08 -10.81
CA ASP A 158 -4.46 -18.72 -11.27
C ASP A 158 -3.64 -17.71 -10.45
N ILE A 159 -2.36 -17.58 -10.83
CA ILE A 159 -1.42 -16.64 -10.19
C ILE A 159 -1.93 -15.20 -10.30
N LYS A 160 -2.46 -14.85 -11.49
CA LYS A 160 -2.94 -13.49 -11.74
C LYS A 160 -4.16 -13.17 -10.88
N GLY A 161 -5.16 -14.05 -10.84
CA GLY A 161 -6.35 -13.86 -10.03
C GLY A 161 -6.04 -13.79 -8.53
N PHE A 162 -5.09 -14.58 -8.03
CA PHE A 162 -4.61 -14.47 -6.65
C PHE A 162 -3.97 -13.09 -6.38
N GLY A 163 -3.09 -12.63 -7.28
CA GLY A 163 -2.46 -11.32 -7.16
C GLY A 163 -3.46 -10.16 -7.23
N GLU A 164 -4.46 -10.24 -8.12
CA GLU A 164 -5.52 -9.24 -8.22
C GLU A 164 -6.36 -9.15 -6.94
N GLN A 165 -6.74 -10.27 -6.34
CA GLN A 165 -7.46 -10.30 -5.06
C GLN A 165 -6.61 -9.69 -3.93
N MET A 166 -5.31 -9.98 -3.89
CA MET A 166 -4.38 -9.41 -2.93
C MET A 166 -4.26 -7.89 -3.08
N LEU A 167 -4.13 -7.37 -4.32
CA LEU A 167 -4.09 -5.94 -4.57
C LEU A 167 -5.42 -5.24 -4.23
N LEU A 168 -6.56 -5.93 -4.42
CA LEU A 168 -7.86 -5.43 -3.94
C LEU A 168 -7.89 -5.32 -2.41
N ALA A 169 -7.37 -6.32 -1.69
CA ALA A 169 -7.25 -6.27 -0.24
C ALA A 169 -6.35 -5.13 0.25
N LYS A 170 -5.28 -4.80 -0.47
CA LYS A 170 -4.42 -3.64 -0.20
C LYS A 170 -5.19 -2.33 -0.26
N SER A 171 -6.18 -2.25 -1.14
CA SER A 171 -7.04 -1.08 -1.33
C SER A 171 -8.28 -1.10 -0.42
N ASP A 172 -8.36 -2.04 0.53
CA ASP A 172 -9.49 -2.13 1.44
C ASP A 172 -9.43 -1.02 2.50
N LEU A 173 -10.30 -0.05 2.34
CA LEU A 173 -10.48 1.08 3.24
C LEU A 173 -11.71 0.91 4.16
N SER A 174 -12.35 -0.26 4.20
CA SER A 174 -13.59 -0.50 4.97
C SER A 174 -13.42 -0.29 6.48
N HIS A 175 -12.23 -0.53 7.00
CA HIS A 175 -11.91 -0.44 8.43
C HIS A 175 -11.66 0.99 8.93
N PHE A 176 -11.50 1.95 8.02
CA PHE A 176 -11.26 3.34 8.38
C PHE A 176 -12.57 4.13 8.43
N SER A 177 -12.65 5.12 9.33
CA SER A 177 -13.74 6.06 9.34
C SER A 177 -13.74 6.93 8.08
N ALA A 178 -14.89 7.47 7.70
CA ALA A 178 -14.99 8.38 6.55
C ALA A 178 -14.09 9.61 6.72
N GLU A 179 -13.98 10.16 7.95
CA GLU A 179 -13.08 11.29 8.26
C GLU A 179 -11.60 10.91 8.08
N THR A 180 -11.20 9.72 8.54
CA THR A 180 -9.83 9.23 8.34
C THR A 180 -9.50 9.12 6.85
N ILE A 181 -10.41 8.55 6.05
CA ILE A 181 -10.20 8.39 4.61
C ILE A 181 -10.17 9.76 3.90
N LEU A 182 -11.07 10.68 4.26
CA LEU A 182 -11.11 12.05 3.76
C LEU A 182 -9.77 12.77 3.94
N THR A 183 -9.09 12.52 5.07
CA THR A 183 -7.88 13.23 5.48
C THR A 183 -6.58 12.50 5.13
N MET A 184 -6.61 11.25 4.67
CA MET A 184 -5.40 10.46 4.30
C MET A 184 -4.54 11.14 3.24
N ASP A 185 -5.16 11.61 2.16
CA ASP A 185 -4.50 12.40 1.12
C ASP A 185 -5.29 13.70 0.90
N TYR A 186 -5.15 14.59 1.84
CA TYR A 186 -5.84 15.87 1.90
C TYR A 186 -4.87 17.04 1.70
N LYS A 187 -5.31 18.06 0.97
CA LYS A 187 -4.55 19.31 0.81
C LYS A 187 -5.42 20.52 0.93
N ASN A 188 -4.88 21.55 1.61
CA ASN A 188 -5.43 22.88 1.63
C ASN A 188 -4.86 23.72 0.49
N PHE A 189 -5.71 24.55 -0.09
CA PHE A 189 -5.39 25.54 -1.10
C PHE A 189 -6.01 26.89 -0.73
N GLU A 190 -5.50 27.95 -1.33
CA GLU A 190 -6.11 29.25 -1.30
C GLU A 190 -6.30 29.73 -2.74
N PHE A 191 -7.56 29.88 -3.17
CA PHE A 191 -7.95 30.33 -4.51
C PHE A 191 -8.80 31.58 -4.41
N ALA A 192 -8.34 32.69 -5.01
CA ALA A 192 -9.01 34.00 -4.95
C ALA A 192 -9.40 34.43 -3.51
N GLY A 193 -8.50 34.18 -2.53
CA GLY A 193 -8.75 34.48 -1.12
C GLY A 193 -9.72 33.53 -0.40
N LYS A 194 -10.14 32.44 -1.05
CA LYS A 194 -11.00 31.39 -0.48
C LYS A 194 -10.19 30.19 0.01
N LYS A 195 -10.51 29.68 1.20
CA LYS A 195 -9.91 28.47 1.76
C LYS A 195 -10.58 27.24 1.18
N VAL A 196 -9.84 26.42 0.46
CA VAL A 196 -10.34 25.27 -0.27
C VAL A 196 -9.64 24.00 0.20
N GLY A 197 -10.41 23.00 0.59
CA GLY A 197 -9.93 21.65 0.89
C GLY A 197 -10.21 20.69 -0.26
N ILE A 198 -9.23 19.84 -0.60
CA ILE A 198 -9.43 18.76 -1.58
C ILE A 198 -8.80 17.48 -1.02
N GLY A 199 -9.65 16.53 -0.63
CA GLY A 199 -9.28 15.18 -0.24
C GLY A 199 -9.39 14.21 -1.42
N VAL A 200 -8.52 13.18 -1.45
CA VAL A 200 -8.55 12.12 -2.46
C VAL A 200 -8.33 10.77 -1.79
N ALA A 201 -9.17 9.80 -2.12
CA ALA A 201 -8.95 8.40 -1.82
C ALA A 201 -8.81 7.63 -3.13
N GLU A 202 -7.60 7.17 -3.43
CA GLU A 202 -7.34 6.31 -4.57
C GLU A 202 -7.57 4.84 -4.18
N THR A 203 -8.37 4.12 -4.97
CA THR A 203 -8.71 2.72 -4.68
C THR A 203 -8.95 1.92 -5.95
N LEU A 204 -8.71 0.61 -5.89
CA LEU A 204 -9.10 -0.36 -6.90
C LEU A 204 -10.55 -0.84 -6.71
N ASN A 205 -11.15 -0.57 -5.54
CA ASN A 205 -12.52 -0.94 -5.18
C ASN A 205 -13.34 0.29 -4.78
N ALA A 206 -13.57 1.19 -5.74
CA ALA A 206 -14.32 2.43 -5.49
C ALA A 206 -15.75 2.17 -5.01
N GLN A 207 -16.37 1.06 -5.42
CA GLN A 207 -17.74 0.74 -5.03
C GLN A 207 -17.89 0.62 -3.51
N GLN A 208 -16.91 0.03 -2.82
CA GLN A 208 -16.90 -0.08 -1.36
C GLN A 208 -17.03 1.29 -0.65
N LEU A 209 -16.37 2.32 -1.18
CA LEU A 209 -16.47 3.67 -0.63
C LEU A 209 -17.75 4.38 -1.09
N ILE A 210 -18.19 4.14 -2.32
CA ILE A 210 -19.44 4.71 -2.86
C ILE A 210 -20.64 4.20 -2.06
N ASP A 211 -20.65 2.95 -1.65
CA ASP A 211 -21.71 2.37 -0.82
C ASP A 211 -21.80 3.05 0.57
N ARG A 212 -20.71 3.67 1.02
CA ARG A 212 -20.61 4.46 2.26
C ARG A 212 -20.75 5.97 2.02
N LYS A 213 -21.29 6.37 0.88
CA LYS A 213 -21.41 7.79 0.49
C LYS A 213 -22.08 8.67 1.55
N GLN A 214 -23.06 8.16 2.29
CA GLN A 214 -23.71 8.92 3.36
C GLN A 214 -22.72 9.27 4.49
N ASP A 215 -21.88 8.30 4.92
CA ASP A 215 -20.85 8.54 5.94
C ASP A 215 -19.88 9.65 5.49
N PHE A 216 -19.50 9.63 4.20
CA PHE A 216 -18.61 10.66 3.63
C PHE A 216 -19.29 12.02 3.57
N ASN A 217 -20.56 12.12 3.19
CA ASN A 217 -21.27 13.38 3.16
C ASN A 217 -21.33 14.02 4.56
N GLU A 218 -21.60 13.23 5.60
CA GLU A 218 -21.60 13.69 6.98
C GLU A 218 -20.19 14.14 7.42
N ALA A 219 -19.16 13.35 7.12
CA ALA A 219 -17.77 13.66 7.45
C ALA A 219 -17.29 14.94 6.73
N ILE A 220 -17.60 15.10 5.43
CA ILE A 220 -17.20 16.26 4.63
C ILE A 220 -17.84 17.54 5.19
N GLN A 221 -19.14 17.52 5.53
CA GLN A 221 -19.84 18.67 6.12
C GLN A 221 -19.25 19.04 7.48
N ALA A 222 -19.04 18.05 8.35
CA ALA A 222 -18.45 18.25 9.67
C ALA A 222 -17.03 18.84 9.58
N TYR A 223 -16.20 18.28 8.70
CA TYR A 223 -14.82 18.70 8.51
C TYR A 223 -14.72 20.11 7.90
N LYS A 224 -15.54 20.43 6.89
CA LYS A 224 -15.61 21.79 6.32
C LYS A 224 -15.87 22.82 7.40
N LYS A 225 -16.87 22.57 8.26
CA LYS A 225 -17.22 23.45 9.38
C LYS A 225 -16.10 23.56 10.42
N ALA A 226 -15.51 22.43 10.82
CA ALA A 226 -14.44 22.39 11.83
C ALA A 226 -13.18 23.13 11.38
N GLN A 227 -12.82 23.04 10.09
CA GLN A 227 -11.64 23.70 9.51
C GLN A 227 -11.91 25.11 8.99
N ASN A 228 -13.15 25.61 9.11
CA ASN A 228 -13.56 26.91 8.60
C ASN A 228 -13.18 27.14 7.14
N LEU A 229 -13.53 26.16 6.28
CA LEU A 229 -13.27 26.18 4.84
C LEU A 229 -14.43 26.86 4.09
N ASP A 230 -14.10 27.64 3.04
CA ASP A 230 -15.09 28.16 2.12
C ASP A 230 -15.64 27.04 1.22
N TYR A 231 -14.77 26.13 0.79
CA TYR A 231 -15.11 25.00 -0.08
C TYR A 231 -14.40 23.72 0.35
N LEU A 232 -15.07 22.56 0.21
CA LEU A 232 -14.48 21.25 0.45
C LEU A 232 -14.99 20.23 -0.55
N PHE A 233 -14.03 19.55 -1.19
CA PHE A 233 -14.28 18.52 -2.18
C PHE A 233 -13.57 17.23 -1.79
N PHE A 234 -14.20 16.10 -2.09
CA PHE A 234 -13.61 14.80 -1.88
C PHE A 234 -13.76 13.94 -3.15
N SER A 235 -12.68 13.30 -3.58
CA SER A 235 -12.65 12.40 -4.72
C SER A 235 -12.43 10.97 -4.27
N ILE A 236 -13.38 10.09 -4.55
CA ILE A 236 -13.16 8.65 -4.56
C ILE A 236 -12.66 8.30 -5.97
N THR A 237 -11.34 8.16 -6.11
CA THR A 237 -10.69 7.92 -7.40
C THR A 237 -10.59 6.43 -7.68
N ASP A 238 -11.39 5.96 -8.63
CA ASP A 238 -11.37 4.60 -9.17
C ASP A 238 -10.19 4.46 -10.13
N THR A 239 -9.10 3.89 -9.65
CA THR A 239 -7.88 3.72 -10.46
C THR A 239 -8.04 2.63 -11.51
N LYS A 240 -8.94 1.64 -11.29
CA LYS A 240 -9.25 0.57 -12.24
C LYS A 240 -9.99 1.10 -13.48
N HIS A 241 -11.00 1.93 -13.28
CA HIS A 241 -11.83 2.47 -14.37
C HIS A 241 -11.40 3.89 -14.78
N LYS A 242 -10.35 4.45 -14.15
CA LYS A 242 -9.79 5.78 -14.43
C LYS A 242 -10.84 6.89 -14.33
N ARG A 243 -11.54 6.97 -13.19
CA ARG A 243 -12.58 7.97 -12.96
C ARG A 243 -12.52 8.55 -11.54
N ALA A 244 -12.96 9.79 -11.40
CA ALA A 244 -13.20 10.44 -10.12
C ALA A 244 -14.69 10.45 -9.80
N ASN A 245 -15.05 9.99 -8.60
CA ASN A 245 -16.38 10.11 -8.02
C ASN A 245 -16.30 11.23 -6.99
N MET A 246 -16.81 12.43 -7.36
CA MET A 246 -16.69 13.64 -6.54
C MET A 246 -17.83 13.80 -5.59
N LEU A 247 -17.53 14.05 -4.33
CA LEU A 247 -18.44 14.44 -3.26
C LEU A 247 -18.12 15.87 -2.78
N TRP A 248 -19.07 16.53 -2.17
CA TRP A 248 -18.99 17.90 -1.70
C TRP A 248 -19.81 18.12 -0.44
N ALA A 249 -19.59 19.24 0.29
CA ALA A 249 -20.24 19.50 1.56
C ALA A 249 -21.64 20.14 1.40
N ASP A 250 -21.79 21.08 0.47
CA ASP A 250 -23.02 21.90 0.34
C ASP A 250 -23.25 22.40 -1.10
N ASP A 251 -24.33 23.16 -1.27
CA ASP A 251 -24.74 23.72 -2.57
C ASP A 251 -23.71 24.70 -3.15
N ALA A 252 -22.92 25.38 -2.32
CA ALA A 252 -21.88 26.29 -2.80
C ALA A 252 -20.76 25.49 -3.48
N ASP A 253 -20.34 24.38 -2.86
CA ASP A 253 -19.35 23.46 -3.42
C ASP A 253 -19.89 22.82 -4.72
N LYS A 254 -21.16 22.40 -4.73
CA LYS A 254 -21.82 21.83 -5.90
C LYS A 254 -21.80 22.78 -7.09
N LYS A 255 -22.05 24.06 -6.88
CA LYS A 255 -21.98 25.09 -7.93
C LYS A 255 -20.58 25.23 -8.51
N VAL A 256 -19.55 25.20 -7.64
CA VAL A 256 -18.15 25.22 -8.09
C VAL A 256 -17.83 24.00 -8.95
N LEU A 257 -18.23 22.79 -8.53
CA LEU A 257 -17.99 21.57 -9.33
C LEU A 257 -18.71 21.60 -10.66
N SER A 258 -19.99 22.05 -10.67
CA SER A 258 -20.76 22.20 -11.90
C SER A 258 -20.07 23.11 -12.90
N LYS A 259 -19.52 24.23 -12.42
CA LYS A 259 -18.78 25.19 -13.25
C LYS A 259 -17.38 24.66 -13.66
N ALA A 260 -16.67 24.00 -12.74
CA ALA A 260 -15.33 23.50 -12.98
C ALA A 260 -15.27 22.46 -14.09
N PHE A 261 -16.31 21.65 -14.23
CA PHE A 261 -16.36 20.56 -15.21
C PHE A 261 -17.41 20.76 -16.32
N ASP A 262 -18.04 21.93 -16.37
CA ASP A 262 -19.08 22.29 -17.35
C ASP A 262 -20.20 21.23 -17.42
N VAL A 263 -20.72 20.82 -16.26
CA VAL A 263 -21.75 19.78 -16.16
C VAL A 263 -22.89 20.21 -15.25
N LYS A 264 -24.10 19.80 -15.58
CA LYS A 264 -25.23 19.89 -14.68
C LYS A 264 -25.22 18.71 -13.71
N ILE A 265 -25.15 19.00 -12.42
CA ILE A 265 -25.15 17.97 -11.39
C ILE A 265 -26.56 17.79 -10.84
N ASP A 266 -27.23 16.73 -11.27
CA ASP A 266 -28.59 16.41 -10.81
C ASP A 266 -28.56 15.40 -9.64
N ASN A 267 -27.46 14.67 -9.46
CA ASN A 267 -27.28 13.67 -8.42
C ASN A 267 -26.48 14.21 -7.21
N ASP A 268 -26.30 13.37 -6.21
CA ASP A 268 -25.55 13.64 -4.98
C ASP A 268 -24.06 13.20 -5.07
N MET A 269 -23.59 12.84 -6.26
CA MET A 269 -22.22 12.51 -6.61
C MET A 269 -21.99 12.83 -8.08
N LEU A 270 -20.82 13.42 -8.40
CA LEU A 270 -20.43 13.70 -9.78
C LEU A 270 -19.38 12.68 -10.24
N VAL A 271 -19.66 11.96 -11.31
CA VAL A 271 -18.74 11.00 -11.93
C VAL A 271 -18.03 11.63 -13.10
N LEU A 272 -16.69 11.59 -13.09
CA LEU A 272 -15.83 12.18 -14.11
C LEU A 272 -14.92 11.12 -14.71
N ASP A 273 -15.24 10.64 -15.90
CA ASP A 273 -14.42 9.67 -16.62
C ASP A 273 -13.11 10.32 -17.12
N GLY A 274 -11.99 9.59 -17.01
CA GLY A 274 -10.67 10.07 -17.41
C GLY A 274 -10.01 11.05 -16.41
N VAL A 275 -10.70 11.40 -15.31
CA VAL A 275 -10.16 12.27 -14.26
C VAL A 275 -9.67 11.41 -13.10
N THR A 276 -8.37 11.53 -12.79
CA THR A 276 -7.74 10.76 -11.71
C THR A 276 -6.73 11.56 -10.88
N SER A 277 -6.37 12.75 -11.34
CA SER A 277 -5.29 13.52 -10.72
C SER A 277 -5.78 14.81 -10.06
N ARG A 278 -5.67 14.88 -8.73
CA ARG A 278 -5.91 16.14 -8.01
C ARG A 278 -5.03 17.27 -8.55
N LYS A 279 -3.72 17.02 -8.72
CA LYS A 279 -2.73 18.02 -9.12
C LYS A 279 -2.93 18.53 -10.54
N ARG A 280 -3.26 17.64 -11.48
CA ARG A 280 -3.28 17.98 -12.92
C ARG A 280 -4.67 18.30 -13.46
N GLN A 281 -5.73 17.82 -12.82
CA GLN A 281 -7.08 17.90 -13.36
C GLN A 281 -8.06 18.54 -12.36
N ILE A 282 -8.22 17.97 -11.14
CA ILE A 282 -9.28 18.41 -10.20
C ILE A 282 -8.94 19.80 -9.64
N GLY A 283 -7.75 19.99 -9.08
CA GLY A 283 -7.34 21.25 -8.46
C GLY A 283 -7.38 22.45 -9.43
N PRO A 284 -6.75 22.36 -10.61
CA PRO A 284 -6.78 23.44 -11.60
C PRO A 284 -8.19 23.79 -12.08
N ALA A 285 -9.07 22.81 -12.30
CA ALA A 285 -10.46 23.05 -12.70
C ALA A 285 -11.25 23.79 -11.62
N ILE A 286 -11.12 23.36 -10.36
CA ILE A 286 -11.75 24.03 -9.21
C ILE A 286 -11.22 25.43 -9.03
N GLN A 287 -9.90 25.65 -9.14
CA GLN A 287 -9.28 26.95 -9.06
C GLN A 287 -9.86 27.91 -10.09
N GLN A 288 -9.86 27.52 -11.37
CA GLN A 288 -10.42 28.34 -12.46
C GLN A 288 -11.90 28.67 -12.25
N ALA A 289 -12.68 27.72 -11.75
CA ALA A 289 -14.09 27.94 -11.45
C ALA A 289 -14.29 28.98 -10.34
N ILE A 290 -13.51 28.90 -9.26
CA ILE A 290 -13.60 29.85 -8.12
C ILE A 290 -13.13 31.25 -8.55
N GLU A 291 -12.02 31.37 -9.29
CA GLU A 291 -11.49 32.65 -9.78
C GLU A 291 -12.45 33.38 -10.73
N SER A 292 -13.42 32.66 -11.30
CA SER A 292 -14.40 33.20 -12.25
C SER A 292 -15.82 33.32 -11.65
N LEU A 293 -16.00 33.10 -10.32
CA LEU A 293 -17.25 33.36 -9.59
C LEU A 293 -17.37 34.82 -9.19
#